data_936fcf07c6b3ce47d99d4c965aa8e617
#
_entry.id   936fcf07c6b3ce47d99d4c965aa8e617
#
_cell.length_a   1.000
_cell.length_b   1.000
_cell.length_c   1.000
_cell.angle_alpha   90.00
_cell.angle_beta   90.00
_cell.angle_gamma   90.00
#
_symmetry.space_group_name_H-M   'P 1'
#
loop_
_entity.id
_entity.type
_entity.pdbx_description
1 polymer ?
#
loop_
_entity_poly.entity_id
_entity_poly.type
_entity_poly.pdbx_seq_one_letter_code
_entity_poly.pdbx_strand_id
1 'polypeptide(L)'
;MRSLLLLLLLWSLPFTVGARLSEQGGAELELQILRDLRQIRDSGELRVLVNQNRNTYSSVKGQATGIENQRLQDFLTFLNLPRGGTTRPVKMTVIPLPKDQLLAAMQRGEGDLLVPGELLDISQASGLVASEPIIRQVAQVFVSRQGQPRYQRLEQLAGRMVVLPVGSAALPAIMRLNQKLREKQLDPLMIEWADASLGPDDVLEMVAAGIYRLAVVDLPVAERWSKVLPGLRIDRQLVLDKQGDWVWVVKRDAPILLASVNFFLRNHEPSVALDSVFLRTYTRKSKVHNPLSAGNLRRLEKVRPVLQKHAAKEDFDWLLLAALAYKESSLNPVAQGAHGATGLMQVTPGAARSVGVGNIQQLDNNVQAAAKYLAKIRRNFFANPQIAERERMAFILAAYNLGPQRVQNMRAEARRRGLNANRWFFQVERIAAEKLGLQTVTYVSSLNKYYQ
;
A
#
# COMPACT_ATOMS: atom_id res chain seq x y z
N MET A 1 68.05 -71.39 3.25
CA MET A 1 67.68 -72.50 2.32
C MET A 1 66.20 -72.30 1.95
N ARG A 2 65.96 -72.25 0.63
CA ARG A 2 64.69 -72.47 -0.10
C ARG A 2 63.58 -71.45 0.18
N SER A 3 63.34 -70.42 -0.69
CA SER A 3 62.79 -70.51 -2.06
C SER A 3 61.32 -70.95 -2.14
N LEU A 4 60.44 -70.17 -2.54
CA LEU A 4 59.57 -70.14 -3.75
C LEU A 4 58.37 -69.25 -3.47
N LEU A 5 58.21 -68.18 -4.16
CA LEU A 5 57.53 -67.92 -5.50
C LEU A 5 56.01 -68.07 -5.51
N LEU A 6 55.39 -66.96 -5.89
CA LEU A 6 54.19 -66.73 -6.74
C LEU A 6 52.82 -67.06 -6.12
N LEU A 7 51.92 -66.13 -6.14
CA LEU A 7 51.08 -65.73 -7.29
C LEU A 7 50.17 -64.57 -6.96
N LEU A 8 50.13 -63.61 -7.89
CA LEU A 8 49.15 -62.51 -7.97
C LEU A 8 47.74 -63.07 -8.21
N LEU A 9 46.79 -62.65 -7.38
CA LEU A 9 45.41 -62.66 -7.80
C LEU A 9 44.79 -61.34 -7.34
N LEU A 10 44.55 -60.45 -8.37
CA LEU A 10 43.73 -59.28 -8.30
C LEU A 10 42.29 -59.69 -7.98
N TRP A 11 41.79 -59.26 -6.85
CA TRP A 11 40.36 -59.17 -6.62
C TRP A 11 40.01 -57.72 -6.33
N SER A 12 39.33 -57.11 -7.30
CA SER A 12 38.66 -55.85 -7.22
C SER A 12 37.46 -55.96 -6.30
N LEU A 13 37.50 -55.32 -5.16
CA LEU A 13 36.34 -55.03 -4.33
C LEU A 13 35.90 -53.60 -4.57
N PRO A 14 34.60 -53.32 -4.82
CA PRO A 14 34.13 -51.98 -4.93
C PRO A 14 34.03 -51.35 -3.54
N PHE A 15 34.76 -50.27 -3.33
CA PHE A 15 34.56 -49.38 -2.19
C PHE A 15 33.18 -48.65 -2.38
N THR A 16 32.16 -49.12 -1.72
CA THR A 16 30.96 -48.38 -1.48
C THR A 16 31.22 -47.37 -0.36
N VAL A 17 31.56 -46.16 -0.73
CA VAL A 17 31.52 -45.05 0.19
C VAL A 17 30.03 -44.74 0.41
N GLY A 18 29.48 -45.27 1.48
CA GLY A 18 28.18 -44.88 1.98
C GLY A 18 28.27 -43.48 2.58
N ALA A 19 28.07 -42.47 1.78
CA ALA A 19 27.76 -41.15 2.28
C ALA A 19 26.34 -41.19 2.88
N ARG A 20 26.23 -41.26 4.20
CA ARG A 20 25.00 -40.88 4.89
C ARG A 20 24.78 -39.38 4.68
N LEU A 21 23.96 -39.03 3.68
CA LEU A 21 23.37 -37.74 3.62
C LEU A 21 22.39 -37.62 4.79
N SER A 22 22.71 -36.74 5.72
CA SER A 22 21.78 -36.29 6.74
C SER A 22 20.64 -35.57 6.06
N GLU A 23 19.46 -36.14 6.10
CA GLU A 23 18.21 -35.44 5.83
C GLU A 23 17.97 -34.38 6.90
N GLN A 24 18.52 -33.20 6.70
CA GLN A 24 18.05 -31.98 7.37
C GLN A 24 18.39 -30.78 6.47
N GLY A 25 17.35 -30.12 5.93
CA GLY A 25 17.45 -28.83 5.27
C GLY A 25 17.45 -28.88 3.75
N GLY A 26 16.43 -29.47 3.16
CA GLY A 26 16.04 -29.20 1.78
C GLY A 26 15.47 -27.79 1.66
N ALA A 27 16.32 -26.77 1.73
CA ALA A 27 16.00 -25.52 1.06
C ALA A 27 16.03 -25.83 -0.43
N GLU A 28 14.89 -25.99 -1.06
CA GLU A 28 14.75 -25.88 -2.50
C GLU A 28 15.34 -24.52 -2.88
N LEU A 29 16.57 -24.54 -3.41
CA LEU A 29 17.06 -23.51 -4.29
C LEU A 29 16.14 -23.58 -5.51
N GLU A 30 15.00 -22.91 -5.47
CA GLU A 30 14.29 -22.54 -6.69
C GLU A 30 15.33 -21.88 -7.57
N LEU A 31 15.78 -22.59 -8.61
CA LEU A 31 16.54 -22.02 -9.69
C LEU A 31 15.72 -20.81 -10.16
N GLN A 32 16.15 -19.61 -9.81
CA GLN A 32 15.53 -18.39 -10.29
C GLN A 32 15.63 -18.43 -11.81
N ILE A 33 14.54 -18.83 -12.46
CA ILE A 33 14.48 -18.90 -13.93
C ILE A 33 14.75 -17.49 -14.42
N LEU A 34 15.87 -17.33 -15.12
CA LEU A 34 16.22 -16.09 -15.78
C LEU A 34 15.05 -15.63 -16.66
N ARG A 35 14.52 -14.44 -16.41
CA ARG A 35 13.38 -13.88 -17.14
C ARG A 35 13.78 -12.54 -17.77
N ASP A 36 14.30 -12.61 -18.98
CA ASP A 36 14.47 -11.44 -19.85
C ASP A 36 13.33 -11.37 -20.89
N LEU A 37 13.35 -10.40 -21.77
CA LEU A 37 12.27 -10.14 -22.75
C LEU A 37 11.95 -11.35 -23.64
N ARG A 38 12.92 -12.22 -23.94
CA ARG A 38 12.67 -13.45 -24.69
C ARG A 38 11.74 -14.38 -23.93
N GLN A 39 12.06 -14.70 -22.69
CA GLN A 39 11.26 -15.58 -21.81
C GLN A 39 9.89 -14.97 -21.48
N ILE A 40 9.80 -13.64 -21.37
CA ILE A 40 8.54 -12.91 -21.23
C ILE A 40 7.64 -13.13 -22.46
N ARG A 41 8.21 -13.07 -23.67
CA ARG A 41 7.48 -13.34 -24.91
C ARG A 41 7.08 -14.80 -25.06
N ASP A 42 7.96 -15.72 -24.71
CA ASP A 42 7.69 -17.16 -24.75
C ASP A 42 6.56 -17.54 -23.78
N SER A 43 6.56 -16.98 -22.57
CA SER A 43 5.47 -17.17 -21.60
C SER A 43 4.19 -16.42 -21.96
N GLY A 44 4.30 -15.35 -22.75
CA GLY A 44 3.19 -14.44 -23.07
C GLY A 44 2.76 -13.57 -21.92
N GLU A 45 3.59 -13.41 -20.85
CA GLU A 45 3.25 -12.66 -19.64
C GLU A 45 4.39 -11.78 -19.15
N LEU A 46 4.12 -10.50 -18.96
CA LEU A 46 4.95 -9.52 -18.27
C LEU A 46 4.37 -9.25 -16.88
N ARG A 47 5.12 -9.55 -15.81
CA ARG A 47 4.72 -9.30 -14.43
C ARG A 47 5.29 -7.96 -13.98
N VAL A 48 4.42 -7.05 -13.57
CA VAL A 48 4.79 -5.68 -13.20
C VAL A 48 4.45 -5.40 -11.75
N LEU A 49 5.48 -5.15 -10.93
CA LEU A 49 5.31 -4.68 -9.55
C LEU A 49 5.04 -3.17 -9.58
N VAL A 50 4.00 -2.72 -8.91
CA VAL A 50 3.65 -1.29 -8.84
C VAL A 50 3.40 -0.86 -7.41
N ASN A 51 3.74 0.40 -7.09
CA ASN A 51 3.34 1.00 -5.83
C ASN A 51 1.84 1.26 -5.82
N GLN A 52 1.13 0.65 -4.88
CA GLN A 52 -0.32 0.78 -4.77
C GLN A 52 -0.70 2.06 -4.05
N ASN A 53 -1.02 3.10 -4.79
CA ASN A 53 -1.63 4.33 -4.31
C ASN A 53 -2.40 5.01 -5.45
N ARG A 54 -3.23 6.00 -5.15
CA ARG A 54 -4.06 6.70 -6.14
C ARG A 54 -3.24 7.53 -7.14
N ASN A 55 -2.01 7.91 -6.77
CA ASN A 55 -1.11 8.63 -7.67
C ASN A 55 -0.51 7.71 -8.73
N THR A 56 0.01 6.57 -8.32
CA THR A 56 0.79 5.64 -9.16
C THR A 56 -0.09 4.63 -9.87
N TYR A 57 -0.73 3.76 -9.09
CA TYR A 57 -1.60 2.71 -9.60
C TYR A 57 -2.70 2.38 -8.59
N SER A 58 -3.93 2.40 -9.02
CA SER A 58 -5.11 2.04 -8.23
C SER A 58 -6.16 1.41 -9.14
N SER A 59 -7.25 0.91 -8.57
CA SER A 59 -8.38 0.40 -9.32
C SER A 59 -9.66 1.10 -8.90
N VAL A 60 -10.44 1.59 -9.87
CA VAL A 60 -11.75 2.22 -9.66
C VAL A 60 -12.80 1.43 -10.42
N LYS A 61 -13.69 0.73 -9.71
CA LYS A 61 -14.74 -0.12 -10.30
C LYS A 61 -14.18 -1.15 -11.30
N GLY A 62 -13.07 -1.78 -10.94
CA GLY A 62 -12.39 -2.76 -11.81
C GLY A 62 -11.56 -2.15 -12.94
N GLN A 63 -11.59 -0.83 -13.13
CA GLN A 63 -10.74 -0.14 -14.09
C GLN A 63 -9.48 0.36 -13.41
N ALA A 64 -8.33 0.01 -13.94
CA ALA A 64 -7.05 0.50 -13.46
C ALA A 64 -6.92 2.00 -13.71
N THR A 65 -6.40 2.73 -12.71
CA THR A 65 -6.19 4.17 -12.71
C THR A 65 -4.81 4.51 -12.17
N GLY A 66 -4.44 5.78 -12.22
CA GLY A 66 -3.12 6.24 -11.82
C GLY A 66 -2.24 6.54 -13.01
N ILE A 67 -1.20 7.32 -12.79
CA ILE A 67 -0.35 7.83 -13.87
C ILE A 67 0.46 6.74 -14.51
N GLU A 68 1.01 5.85 -13.70
CA GLU A 68 1.83 4.76 -14.22
C GLU A 68 0.99 3.71 -14.94
N ASN A 69 -0.30 3.57 -14.60
CA ASN A 69 -1.17 2.66 -15.36
C ASN A 69 -1.21 3.01 -16.85
N GLN A 70 -1.41 4.29 -17.20
CA GLN A 70 -1.47 4.69 -18.62
C GLN A 70 -0.12 4.43 -19.30
N ARG A 71 0.99 4.80 -18.67
CA ARG A 71 2.34 4.57 -19.23
C ARG A 71 2.63 3.09 -19.42
N LEU A 72 2.15 2.24 -18.51
CA LEU A 72 2.27 0.78 -18.63
C LEU A 72 1.42 0.22 -19.78
N GLN A 73 0.21 0.74 -20.02
CA GLN A 73 -0.61 0.32 -21.17
C GLN A 73 0.06 0.70 -22.50
N ASP A 74 0.65 1.91 -22.56
CA ASP A 74 1.40 2.36 -23.73
C ASP A 74 2.65 1.49 -23.96
N PHE A 75 3.36 1.12 -22.88
CA PHE A 75 4.51 0.19 -22.98
C PHE A 75 4.08 -1.20 -23.44
N LEU A 76 2.97 -1.72 -22.94
CA LEU A 76 2.43 -3.00 -23.39
C LEU A 76 2.07 -2.97 -24.88
N THR A 77 1.46 -1.87 -25.33
CA THR A 77 1.17 -1.65 -26.76
C THR A 77 2.46 -1.63 -27.58
N PHE A 78 3.48 -0.92 -27.13
CA PHE A 78 4.81 -0.89 -27.75
C PHE A 78 5.46 -2.28 -27.84
N LEU A 79 5.38 -3.10 -26.78
CA LEU A 79 5.92 -4.46 -26.79
C LEU A 79 5.21 -5.37 -27.80
N ASN A 80 3.94 -5.13 -28.07
CA ASN A 80 3.08 -5.92 -28.95
C ASN A 80 3.01 -5.38 -30.38
N LEU A 81 3.77 -4.31 -30.71
CA LEU A 81 3.85 -3.86 -32.10
C LEU A 81 4.38 -4.98 -33.01
N PRO A 82 3.80 -5.16 -34.22
CA PRO A 82 4.27 -6.16 -35.18
C PRO A 82 5.74 -5.93 -35.55
N ARG A 83 6.59 -6.93 -35.35
CA ARG A 83 8.04 -6.88 -35.66
C ARG A 83 8.45 -8.00 -36.60
N GLY A 84 7.63 -8.29 -37.61
CA GLY A 84 7.92 -9.37 -38.58
C GLY A 84 7.92 -10.76 -37.93
N GLY A 85 6.91 -11.57 -38.18
CA GLY A 85 6.72 -12.91 -37.62
C GLY A 85 5.50 -13.01 -36.70
N THR A 86 4.99 -14.22 -36.52
CA THR A 86 3.88 -14.51 -35.58
C THR A 86 4.40 -14.62 -34.16
N THR A 87 4.50 -13.49 -33.44
CA THR A 87 4.83 -13.50 -32.02
C THR A 87 3.55 -13.54 -31.20
N ARG A 88 3.51 -14.40 -30.18
CA ARG A 88 2.41 -14.43 -29.21
C ARG A 88 2.33 -13.07 -28.50
N PRO A 89 1.14 -12.44 -28.43
CA PRO A 89 1.01 -11.17 -27.72
C PRO A 89 1.29 -11.35 -26.22
N VAL A 90 2.08 -10.44 -25.67
CA VAL A 90 2.36 -10.37 -24.25
C VAL A 90 1.16 -9.76 -23.53
N LYS A 91 0.73 -10.38 -22.45
CA LYS A 91 -0.24 -9.83 -21.50
C LYS A 91 0.49 -9.27 -20.28
N MET A 92 -0.06 -8.25 -19.66
CA MET A 92 0.51 -7.64 -18.46
C MET A 92 -0.29 -8.08 -17.22
N THR A 93 0.43 -8.64 -16.25
CA THR A 93 -0.09 -8.95 -14.91
C THR A 93 0.48 -7.91 -13.94
N VAL A 94 -0.36 -7.01 -13.46
CA VAL A 94 0.04 -5.98 -12.49
C VAL A 94 -0.09 -6.52 -11.08
N ILE A 95 0.96 -6.38 -10.29
CA ILE A 95 1.08 -6.84 -8.89
C ILE A 95 1.26 -5.61 -8.00
N PRO A 96 0.19 -5.03 -7.46
CA PRO A 96 0.28 -3.88 -6.58
C PRO A 96 0.76 -4.29 -5.19
N LEU A 97 1.76 -3.55 -4.68
CA LEU A 97 2.39 -3.76 -3.38
C LEU A 97 2.60 -2.41 -2.67
N PRO A 98 2.75 -2.41 -1.34
CA PRO A 98 3.24 -1.23 -0.63
C PRO A 98 4.69 -0.94 -1.02
N LYS A 99 5.08 0.33 -0.98
CA LYS A 99 6.37 0.80 -1.48
C LYS A 99 7.57 0.13 -0.81
N ASP A 100 7.52 -0.09 0.48
CA ASP A 100 8.58 -0.73 1.29
C ASP A 100 8.81 -2.21 0.93
N GLN A 101 7.87 -2.85 0.25
CA GLN A 101 7.97 -4.26 -0.17
C GLN A 101 8.44 -4.43 -1.63
N LEU A 102 8.44 -3.37 -2.43
CA LEU A 102 8.69 -3.44 -3.87
C LEU A 102 10.06 -4.02 -4.21
N LEU A 103 11.13 -3.51 -3.58
CA LEU A 103 12.50 -3.97 -3.88
C LEU A 103 12.70 -5.43 -3.48
N ALA A 104 12.25 -5.81 -2.30
CA ALA A 104 12.35 -7.19 -1.82
C ALA A 104 11.56 -8.17 -2.71
N ALA A 105 10.36 -7.79 -3.16
CA ALA A 105 9.57 -8.59 -4.10
C ALA A 105 10.27 -8.73 -5.45
N MET A 106 10.88 -7.65 -5.96
CA MET A 106 11.64 -7.69 -7.21
C MET A 106 12.87 -8.60 -7.11
N GLN A 107 13.59 -8.53 -5.99
CA GLN A 107 14.74 -9.40 -5.70
C GLN A 107 14.35 -10.88 -5.61
N ARG A 108 13.19 -11.20 -5.03
CA ARG A 108 12.64 -12.57 -5.00
C ARG A 108 12.12 -13.07 -6.35
N GLY A 109 12.09 -12.21 -7.39
CA GLY A 109 11.62 -12.59 -8.72
C GLY A 109 10.10 -12.64 -8.89
N GLU A 110 9.35 -11.96 -8.02
CA GLU A 110 7.90 -11.88 -8.12
C GLU A 110 7.43 -11.01 -9.31
N GLY A 111 8.31 -10.15 -9.84
CA GLY A 111 8.07 -9.33 -11.01
C GLY A 111 9.23 -9.32 -12.00
N ASP A 112 8.95 -8.89 -13.22
CA ASP A 112 9.91 -8.70 -14.30
C ASP A 112 10.27 -7.22 -14.44
N LEU A 113 9.32 -6.34 -14.13
CA LEU A 113 9.46 -4.87 -14.15
C LEU A 113 8.89 -4.30 -12.85
N LEU A 114 9.58 -3.31 -12.29
CA LEU A 114 9.12 -2.56 -11.11
C LEU A 114 8.89 -1.10 -11.50
N VAL A 115 7.71 -0.59 -11.18
CA VAL A 115 7.25 0.77 -11.51
C VAL A 115 6.84 1.49 -10.23
N PRO A 116 7.76 2.23 -9.58
CA PRO A 116 7.50 2.87 -8.29
C PRO A 116 6.56 4.08 -8.39
N GLY A 117 6.63 4.86 -9.48
CA GLY A 117 5.86 6.09 -9.69
C GLY A 117 6.17 7.23 -8.71
N GLU A 118 7.29 7.12 -8.02
CA GLU A 118 7.88 8.08 -7.08
C GLU A 118 9.35 7.71 -6.84
N LEU A 119 10.10 8.56 -6.14
CA LEU A 119 11.48 8.27 -5.80
C LEU A 119 11.60 6.96 -5.03
N LEU A 120 12.50 6.09 -5.50
CA LEU A 120 12.85 4.83 -4.86
C LEU A 120 14.37 4.71 -4.78
N ASP A 121 14.90 4.53 -3.58
CA ASP A 121 16.33 4.32 -3.40
C ASP A 121 16.68 2.85 -3.69
N ILE A 122 17.36 2.63 -4.80
CA ILE A 122 17.83 1.29 -5.22
C ILE A 122 19.32 1.07 -4.94
N SER A 123 20.00 2.01 -4.30
CA SER A 123 21.46 1.99 -4.11
C SER A 123 21.95 0.75 -3.36
N GLN A 124 21.14 0.22 -2.47
CA GLN A 124 21.42 -1.00 -1.68
C GLN A 124 20.76 -2.27 -2.24
N ALA A 125 20.02 -2.17 -3.35
CA ALA A 125 19.30 -3.28 -3.94
C ALA A 125 20.20 -4.06 -4.92
N SER A 126 20.91 -5.06 -4.42
CA SER A 126 21.75 -5.93 -5.26
C SER A 126 20.94 -6.61 -6.36
N GLY A 127 21.54 -6.76 -7.53
CA GLY A 127 20.92 -7.45 -8.68
C GLY A 127 19.84 -6.65 -9.42
N LEU A 128 19.58 -5.41 -9.04
CA LEU A 128 18.64 -4.52 -9.71
C LEU A 128 19.34 -3.40 -10.46
N VAL A 129 18.70 -2.88 -11.51
CA VAL A 129 19.20 -1.78 -12.35
C VAL A 129 18.05 -0.84 -12.69
N ALA A 130 18.32 0.46 -12.59
CA ALA A 130 17.41 1.50 -13.02
C ALA A 130 17.36 1.63 -14.54
N SER A 131 16.18 1.96 -15.06
CA SER A 131 16.01 2.46 -16.43
C SER A 131 16.60 3.88 -16.57
N GLU A 132 16.57 4.40 -17.78
CA GLU A 132 16.70 5.85 -17.98
C GLU A 132 15.59 6.59 -17.22
N PRO A 133 15.91 7.80 -16.73
CA PRO A 133 14.95 8.56 -15.93
C PRO A 133 13.72 8.99 -16.72
N ILE A 134 12.56 8.83 -16.09
CA ILE A 134 11.30 9.43 -16.53
C ILE A 134 11.27 10.92 -16.16
N ILE A 135 11.72 11.23 -14.94
CA ILE A 135 11.90 12.61 -14.45
C ILE A 135 13.25 12.66 -13.75
N ARG A 136 14.06 13.64 -14.10
CA ARG A 136 15.39 13.85 -13.51
C ARG A 136 15.32 14.81 -12.34
N GLN A 137 16.23 14.65 -11.37
CA GLN A 137 16.45 15.57 -10.26
C GLN A 137 15.15 15.95 -9.55
N VAL A 138 14.36 14.95 -9.20
CA VAL A 138 13.08 15.13 -8.52
C VAL A 138 13.31 15.76 -7.15
N ALA A 139 12.76 16.94 -6.95
CA ALA A 139 12.83 17.62 -5.68
C ALA A 139 11.91 16.93 -4.65
N GLN A 140 12.42 16.77 -3.44
CA GLN A 140 11.61 16.42 -2.25
C GLN A 140 11.29 17.71 -1.50
N VAL A 141 10.02 17.97 -1.27
CA VAL A 141 9.53 19.25 -0.76
C VAL A 141 8.66 19.04 0.49
N PHE A 142 8.72 20.04 1.36
CA PHE A 142 7.79 20.10 2.48
C PHE A 142 6.44 20.60 2.01
N VAL A 143 5.40 19.96 2.53
CA VAL A 143 4.01 20.31 2.29
C VAL A 143 3.32 20.60 3.62
N SER A 144 2.49 21.64 3.62
CA SER A 144 1.72 22.06 4.77
C SER A 144 0.33 22.52 4.36
N ARG A 145 -0.55 22.78 5.30
CA ARG A 145 -1.87 23.35 5.03
C ARG A 145 -1.78 24.87 4.80
N GLN A 146 -2.61 25.39 3.91
CA GLN A 146 -2.80 26.84 3.78
C GLN A 146 -3.25 27.45 5.14
N GLY A 147 -2.74 28.66 5.45
CA GLY A 147 -3.01 29.32 6.73
C GLY A 147 -2.05 28.93 7.86
N GLN A 148 -1.23 27.92 7.71
CA GLN A 148 -0.15 27.62 8.65
C GLN A 148 1.03 28.59 8.50
N PRO A 149 1.91 28.77 9.52
CA PRO A 149 3.12 29.59 9.40
C PRO A 149 3.94 29.17 8.19
N ARG A 150 4.54 30.17 7.52
CA ARG A 150 5.48 29.93 6.40
C ARG A 150 6.89 29.89 6.92
N TYR A 151 7.64 28.90 6.46
CA TYR A 151 9.05 28.78 6.74
C TYR A 151 9.85 29.18 5.50
N GLN A 152 10.92 29.92 5.67
CA GLN A 152 11.77 30.37 4.57
C GLN A 152 13.09 29.60 4.48
N ARG A 153 13.51 28.96 5.57
CA ARG A 153 14.74 28.18 5.69
C ARG A 153 14.47 26.89 6.45
N LEU A 154 15.24 25.86 6.12
CA LEU A 154 15.10 24.52 6.73
C LEU A 154 15.33 24.55 8.24
N GLU A 155 16.20 25.45 8.75
CA GLU A 155 16.47 25.59 10.18
C GLU A 155 15.24 26.02 10.99
N GLN A 156 14.28 26.69 10.38
CA GLN A 156 13.03 27.09 11.05
C GLN A 156 12.09 25.91 11.31
N LEU A 157 12.42 24.75 10.73
CA LEU A 157 11.69 23.49 10.98
C LEU A 157 12.23 22.74 12.21
N ALA A 158 13.31 23.22 12.84
CA ALA A 158 13.88 22.60 14.03
C ALA A 158 12.83 22.28 15.09
N GLY A 159 12.88 21.07 15.66
CA GLY A 159 11.92 20.56 16.64
C GLY A 159 10.51 20.28 16.11
N ARG A 160 10.27 20.41 14.80
CA ARG A 160 8.96 20.13 14.21
C ARG A 160 8.81 18.64 13.89
N MET A 161 7.58 18.15 14.02
CA MET A 161 7.19 16.84 13.58
C MET A 161 6.91 16.86 12.08
N VAL A 162 7.48 15.91 11.35
CA VAL A 162 7.28 15.69 9.92
C VAL A 162 6.79 14.27 9.68
N VAL A 163 5.72 14.15 8.89
CA VAL A 163 5.15 12.85 8.54
C VAL A 163 5.74 12.36 7.23
N LEU A 164 6.12 11.10 7.20
CA LEU A 164 6.61 10.41 6.01
C LEU A 164 5.75 9.18 5.71
N PRO A 165 5.35 8.98 4.43
CA PRO A 165 4.85 7.67 4.01
C PRO A 165 5.91 6.59 4.22
N VAL A 166 5.48 5.38 4.57
CA VAL A 166 6.39 4.23 4.70
C VAL A 166 7.12 3.96 3.38
N GLY A 167 8.41 3.70 3.44
CA GLY A 167 9.27 3.56 2.26
C GLY A 167 9.65 4.88 1.59
N SER A 168 9.41 6.02 2.23
CA SER A 168 9.79 7.33 1.69
C SER A 168 11.30 7.45 1.46
N ALA A 169 11.69 7.85 0.25
CA ALA A 169 13.08 8.14 -0.11
C ALA A 169 13.62 9.43 0.56
N ALA A 170 12.78 10.16 1.30
CA ALA A 170 13.19 11.39 1.98
C ALA A 170 13.97 11.14 3.28
N LEU A 171 13.91 9.94 3.85
CA LEU A 171 14.54 9.64 5.13
C LEU A 171 16.04 9.98 5.19
N PRO A 172 16.88 9.54 4.24
CA PRO A 172 18.31 9.88 4.28
C PRO A 172 18.58 11.40 4.24
N ALA A 173 17.78 12.13 3.48
CA ALA A 173 17.91 13.59 3.39
C ALA A 173 17.47 14.29 4.69
N ILE A 174 16.42 13.82 5.35
CA ILE A 174 16.02 14.32 6.69
C ILE A 174 17.11 14.02 7.73
N MET A 175 17.70 12.83 7.68
CA MET A 175 18.80 12.48 8.60
C MET A 175 20.00 13.41 8.42
N ARG A 176 20.37 13.74 7.17
CA ARG A 176 21.42 14.75 6.89
C ARG A 176 21.03 16.14 7.39
N LEU A 177 19.78 16.54 7.21
CA LEU A 177 19.27 17.82 7.75
C LEU A 177 19.35 17.84 9.27
N ASN A 178 18.91 16.77 9.93
CA ASN A 178 18.96 16.63 11.39
C ASN A 178 20.39 16.71 11.93
N GLN A 179 21.38 16.14 11.21
CA GLN A 179 22.78 16.31 11.57
C GLN A 179 23.20 17.78 11.53
N LYS A 180 22.88 18.50 10.43
CA LYS A 180 23.19 19.94 10.30
C LYS A 180 22.49 20.79 11.37
N LEU A 181 21.27 20.43 11.79
CA LEU A 181 20.56 21.12 12.87
C LEU A 181 21.30 20.95 14.21
N ARG A 182 21.74 19.73 14.54
CA ARG A 182 22.52 19.44 15.75
C ARG A 182 23.84 20.21 15.78
N GLU A 183 24.55 20.29 14.64
CA GLU A 183 25.79 21.07 14.51
C GLU A 183 25.56 22.57 14.80
N LYS A 184 24.34 23.07 14.53
CA LYS A 184 23.89 24.42 14.85
C LYS A 184 23.23 24.55 16.23
N GLN A 185 23.28 23.52 17.06
CA GLN A 185 22.63 23.47 18.38
C GLN A 185 21.09 23.68 18.32
N LEU A 186 20.48 23.23 17.22
CA LEU A 186 19.03 23.25 17.02
C LEU A 186 18.45 21.85 17.17
N ASP A 187 17.20 21.77 17.62
CA ASP A 187 16.48 20.50 17.78
C ASP A 187 16.28 19.82 16.42
N PRO A 188 16.51 18.51 16.33
CA PRO A 188 16.23 17.76 15.10
C PRO A 188 14.73 17.73 14.81
N LEU A 189 14.36 17.53 13.52
CA LEU A 189 13.01 17.18 13.15
C LEU A 189 12.65 15.83 13.75
N MET A 190 11.46 15.72 14.31
CA MET A 190 10.86 14.47 14.73
C MET A 190 10.16 13.81 13.53
N ILE A 191 10.45 12.54 13.29
CA ILE A 191 9.82 11.78 12.18
C ILE A 191 8.67 10.97 12.74
N GLU A 192 7.50 11.15 12.15
CA GLU A 192 6.32 10.30 12.33
C GLU A 192 6.08 9.50 11.06
N TRP A 193 5.98 8.19 11.16
CA TRP A 193 5.64 7.33 10.05
C TRP A 193 4.13 7.22 9.91
N ALA A 194 3.62 7.52 8.73
CA ALA A 194 2.24 7.21 8.41
C ALA A 194 2.01 5.69 8.46
N ASP A 195 0.78 5.25 8.69
CA ASP A 195 0.45 3.82 8.61
C ASP A 195 0.84 3.24 7.24
N ALA A 196 1.34 2.01 7.20
CA ALA A 196 1.85 1.37 6.00
C ALA A 196 0.79 1.19 4.88
N SER A 197 -0.50 1.32 5.19
CA SER A 197 -1.58 1.32 4.19
C SER A 197 -1.86 2.69 3.58
N LEU A 198 -1.25 3.77 4.12
CA LEU A 198 -1.44 5.14 3.66
C LEU A 198 -0.35 5.51 2.66
N GLY A 199 -0.75 5.80 1.44
CA GLY A 199 0.14 6.32 0.42
C GLY A 199 0.42 7.82 0.58
N PRO A 200 1.31 8.40 -0.23
CA PRO A 200 1.60 9.83 -0.19
C PRO A 200 0.35 10.69 -0.45
N ASP A 201 -0.57 10.20 -1.23
CA ASP A 201 -1.87 10.83 -1.49
C ASP A 201 -2.77 10.92 -0.25
N ASP A 202 -2.77 9.89 0.59
CA ASP A 202 -3.49 9.89 1.87
C ASP A 202 -2.85 10.86 2.87
N VAL A 203 -1.52 10.85 2.93
CA VAL A 203 -0.77 11.80 3.77
C VAL A 203 -1.06 13.23 3.35
N LEU A 204 -1.09 13.53 2.04
CA LEU A 204 -1.44 14.87 1.53
C LEU A 204 -2.89 15.26 1.85
N GLU A 205 -3.84 14.34 1.81
CA GLU A 205 -5.21 14.58 2.28
C GLU A 205 -5.24 14.95 3.77
N MET A 206 -4.49 14.22 4.60
CA MET A 206 -4.43 14.50 6.04
C MET A 206 -3.76 15.84 6.34
N VAL A 207 -2.75 16.26 5.55
CA VAL A 207 -2.16 17.59 5.63
C VAL A 207 -3.19 18.65 5.22
N ALA A 208 -3.88 18.48 4.10
CA ALA A 208 -4.91 19.42 3.64
C ALA A 208 -6.08 19.52 4.64
N ALA A 209 -6.43 18.43 5.30
CA ALA A 209 -7.41 18.40 6.37
C ALA A 209 -6.92 19.10 7.64
N GLY A 210 -5.61 19.26 7.82
CA GLY A 210 -4.99 19.83 9.02
C GLY A 210 -4.81 18.84 10.17
N ILE A 211 -4.87 17.54 9.88
CA ILE A 211 -4.55 16.45 10.80
C ILE A 211 -3.03 16.39 10.97
N TYR A 212 -2.30 16.26 9.87
CA TYR A 212 -0.86 16.43 9.86
C TYR A 212 -0.48 17.89 9.60
N ARG A 213 0.54 18.36 10.29
CA ARG A 213 1.00 19.76 10.13
C ARG A 213 1.99 19.91 8.98
N LEU A 214 2.84 18.91 8.80
CA LEU A 214 3.96 18.94 7.86
C LEU A 214 4.24 17.53 7.34
N ALA A 215 4.43 17.40 6.04
CA ALA A 215 4.87 16.17 5.42
C ALA A 215 5.95 16.45 4.36
N VAL A 216 6.68 15.42 3.95
CA VAL A 216 7.61 15.48 2.81
C VAL A 216 7.18 14.47 1.77
N VAL A 217 7.08 14.94 0.52
CA VAL A 217 6.78 14.13 -0.65
C VAL A 217 7.55 14.63 -1.87
N ASP A 218 7.56 13.85 -2.92
CA ASP A 218 8.13 14.25 -4.21
C ASP A 218 7.33 15.41 -4.82
N LEU A 219 8.01 16.43 -5.34
CA LEU A 219 7.38 17.63 -5.89
C LEU A 219 6.32 17.32 -6.97
N PRO A 220 6.54 16.40 -7.94
CA PRO A 220 5.51 16.10 -8.93
C PRO A 220 4.23 15.51 -8.32
N VAL A 221 4.34 14.75 -7.23
CA VAL A 221 3.18 14.25 -6.47
C VAL A 221 2.45 15.41 -5.79
N ALA A 222 3.19 16.28 -5.09
CA ALA A 222 2.63 17.44 -4.41
C ALA A 222 1.91 18.38 -5.39
N GLU A 223 2.51 18.68 -6.54
CA GLU A 223 1.95 19.54 -7.58
C GLU A 223 0.64 19.01 -8.15
N ARG A 224 0.59 17.71 -8.38
CA ARG A 224 -0.60 17.06 -8.91
C ARG A 224 -1.74 17.09 -7.90
N TRP A 225 -1.46 16.71 -6.66
CA TRP A 225 -2.46 16.69 -5.59
C TRP A 225 -2.88 18.08 -5.13
N SER A 226 -2.03 19.10 -5.24
CA SER A 226 -2.43 20.49 -4.94
C SER A 226 -3.55 21.03 -5.84
N LYS A 227 -3.68 20.49 -7.06
CA LYS A 227 -4.78 20.79 -7.97
C LYS A 227 -6.12 20.14 -7.54
N VAL A 228 -6.04 19.09 -6.72
CA VAL A 228 -7.21 18.32 -6.20
C VAL A 228 -7.55 18.73 -4.77
N LEU A 229 -6.56 19.11 -3.99
CA LEU A 229 -6.67 19.44 -2.56
C LEU A 229 -6.44 20.96 -2.34
N PRO A 230 -7.47 21.79 -2.42
CA PRO A 230 -7.31 23.25 -2.41
C PRO A 230 -6.70 23.80 -1.11
N GLY A 231 -6.71 23.03 -0.02
CA GLY A 231 -6.08 23.42 1.25
C GLY A 231 -4.58 23.11 1.34
N LEU A 232 -4.00 22.47 0.34
CA LEU A 232 -2.60 22.09 0.34
C LEU A 232 -1.69 23.24 -0.11
N ARG A 233 -0.58 23.44 0.62
CA ARG A 233 0.49 24.37 0.27
C ARG A 233 1.79 23.63 0.06
N ILE A 234 2.46 23.90 -1.05
CA ILE A 234 3.79 23.37 -1.37
C ILE A 234 4.81 24.45 -1.01
N ASP A 235 5.70 24.17 -0.09
CA ASP A 235 6.77 25.10 0.30
C ASP A 235 7.99 24.90 -0.63
N ARG A 236 7.88 25.41 -1.88
CA ARG A 236 8.86 25.18 -2.98
C ARG A 236 10.27 25.68 -2.68
N GLN A 237 10.44 26.62 -1.76
CA GLN A 237 11.74 27.09 -1.29
C GLN A 237 12.39 26.17 -0.27
N LEU A 238 11.60 25.30 0.36
CA LEU A 238 12.09 24.32 1.35
C LEU A 238 12.32 22.98 0.65
N VAL A 239 13.29 22.95 -0.25
CA VAL A 239 13.72 21.73 -0.93
C VAL A 239 14.64 20.96 0.00
N LEU A 240 14.26 19.73 0.31
CA LEU A 240 15.04 18.83 1.16
C LEU A 240 16.20 18.20 0.37
N ASP A 241 15.92 17.70 -0.82
CA ASP A 241 16.88 17.06 -1.71
C ASP A 241 16.42 17.16 -3.19
N LYS A 242 17.38 17.06 -4.14
CA LYS A 242 17.15 17.04 -5.59
C LYS A 242 17.98 15.97 -6.31
N GLN A 243 18.45 14.95 -5.59
CA GLN A 243 19.44 14.01 -6.13
C GLN A 243 18.82 12.74 -6.73
N GLY A 244 17.51 12.52 -6.60
CA GLY A 244 16.86 11.33 -7.06
C GLY A 244 16.19 11.51 -8.43
N ASP A 245 16.13 10.44 -9.19
CA ASP A 245 15.40 10.34 -10.45
C ASP A 245 14.22 9.37 -10.33
N TRP A 246 13.12 9.68 -11.00
CA TRP A 246 12.06 8.68 -11.19
C TRP A 246 12.45 7.73 -12.30
N VAL A 247 12.49 6.46 -11.97
CA VAL A 247 12.94 5.38 -12.86
C VAL A 247 11.99 4.19 -12.80
N TRP A 248 12.00 3.37 -13.82
CA TRP A 248 11.57 1.98 -13.71
C TRP A 248 12.78 1.13 -13.33
N VAL A 249 12.53 -0.06 -12.76
CA VAL A 249 13.62 -0.93 -12.31
C VAL A 249 13.43 -2.32 -12.90
N VAL A 250 14.51 -2.91 -13.38
CA VAL A 250 14.55 -4.29 -13.87
C VAL A 250 15.64 -5.07 -13.16
N LYS A 251 15.66 -6.38 -13.32
CA LYS A 251 16.78 -7.19 -12.88
C LYS A 251 18.01 -6.94 -13.77
N ARG A 252 19.20 -7.01 -13.18
CA ARG A 252 20.45 -6.82 -13.90
C ARG A 252 20.68 -7.87 -15.01
N ASP A 253 20.15 -9.07 -14.80
CA ASP A 253 20.20 -10.20 -15.73
C ASP A 253 19.09 -10.18 -16.79
N ALA A 254 18.37 -9.05 -16.94
CA ALA A 254 17.36 -8.80 -17.97
C ALA A 254 17.74 -7.62 -18.90
N PRO A 255 18.91 -7.67 -19.61
CA PRO A 255 19.41 -6.54 -20.38
C PRO A 255 18.55 -6.20 -21.60
N ILE A 256 17.87 -7.18 -22.20
CA ILE A 256 17.02 -6.94 -23.39
C ILE A 256 15.73 -6.23 -22.96
N LEU A 257 15.16 -6.61 -21.81
CA LEU A 257 14.03 -5.89 -21.22
C LEU A 257 14.42 -4.46 -20.88
N LEU A 258 15.57 -4.25 -20.23
CA LEU A 258 16.09 -2.91 -19.90
C LEU A 258 16.26 -2.04 -21.16
N ALA A 259 16.87 -2.61 -22.22
CA ALA A 259 17.04 -1.90 -23.49
C ALA A 259 15.68 -1.49 -24.09
N SER A 260 14.69 -2.38 -24.04
CA SER A 260 13.33 -2.11 -24.53
C SER A 260 12.61 -1.05 -23.72
N VAL A 261 12.75 -1.08 -22.39
CA VAL A 261 12.23 -0.05 -21.47
C VAL A 261 12.86 1.30 -21.78
N ASN A 262 14.19 1.35 -21.90
CA ASN A 262 14.92 2.59 -22.17
C ASN A 262 14.57 3.17 -23.56
N PHE A 263 14.45 2.31 -24.57
CA PHE A 263 14.00 2.76 -25.89
C PHE A 263 12.60 3.34 -25.84
N PHE A 264 11.67 2.66 -25.16
CA PHE A 264 10.31 3.17 -24.96
C PHE A 264 10.31 4.53 -24.26
N LEU A 265 10.98 4.65 -23.10
CA LEU A 265 10.97 5.88 -22.32
C LEU A 265 11.58 7.08 -23.05
N ARG A 266 12.56 6.86 -23.92
CA ARG A 266 13.17 7.93 -24.75
C ARG A 266 12.30 8.41 -25.90
N ASN A 267 11.49 7.52 -26.48
CA ASN A 267 10.83 7.78 -27.77
C ASN A 267 9.30 7.87 -27.65
N HIS A 268 8.76 7.65 -26.44
CA HIS A 268 7.32 7.62 -26.23
C HIS A 268 6.83 8.95 -25.67
N GLU A 269 5.93 9.60 -26.41
CA GLU A 269 5.07 10.66 -25.87
C GLU A 269 3.79 10.02 -25.30
N PRO A 270 3.34 10.41 -24.10
CA PRO A 270 2.11 9.86 -23.53
C PRO A 270 0.92 10.07 -24.48
N SER A 271 0.19 9.00 -24.77
CA SER A 271 -0.98 9.00 -25.67
C SER A 271 -2.11 9.92 -25.17
N VAL A 272 -2.12 10.22 -23.87
CA VAL A 272 -3.10 11.13 -23.22
C VAL A 272 -2.36 12.02 -22.24
N ALA A 273 -2.81 13.26 -22.08
CA ALA A 273 -2.32 14.13 -21.02
C ALA A 273 -2.63 13.51 -19.64
N LEU A 274 -1.64 12.85 -19.05
CA LEU A 274 -1.76 12.05 -17.81
C LEU A 274 -2.40 12.85 -16.68
N ASP A 275 -2.01 14.11 -16.52
CA ASP A 275 -2.58 15.02 -15.51
C ASP A 275 -4.07 15.28 -15.74
N SER A 276 -4.52 15.35 -16.99
CA SER A 276 -5.94 15.57 -17.31
C SER A 276 -6.82 14.40 -16.91
N VAL A 277 -6.34 13.17 -17.13
CA VAL A 277 -7.05 11.96 -16.69
C VAL A 277 -7.11 11.91 -15.17
N PHE A 278 -5.99 12.17 -14.51
CA PHE A 278 -5.89 12.23 -13.05
C PHE A 278 -6.89 13.25 -12.46
N LEU A 279 -6.89 14.48 -12.95
CA LEU A 279 -7.78 15.54 -12.48
C LEU A 279 -9.24 15.17 -12.68
N ARG A 280 -9.64 14.65 -13.84
CA ARG A 280 -11.03 14.19 -14.08
C ARG A 280 -11.45 13.11 -13.09
N THR A 281 -10.54 12.22 -12.72
CA THR A 281 -10.81 11.10 -11.82
C THR A 281 -11.00 11.58 -10.38
N TYR A 282 -10.19 12.50 -9.90
CA TYR A 282 -10.10 12.83 -8.47
C TYR A 282 -10.72 14.16 -8.07
N THR A 283 -10.78 15.20 -8.91
CA THR A 283 -11.31 16.52 -8.54
C THR A 283 -12.76 16.48 -8.04
N ARG A 284 -13.61 15.65 -8.68
CA ARG A 284 -15.03 15.51 -8.29
C ARG A 284 -15.28 14.67 -7.04
N LYS A 285 -14.30 13.87 -6.61
CA LYS A 285 -14.44 12.87 -5.55
C LYS A 285 -13.72 13.23 -4.26
N SER A 286 -12.83 14.21 -4.31
CA SER A 286 -12.02 14.59 -3.16
C SER A 286 -12.82 15.57 -2.27
N LYS A 287 -13.52 15.01 -1.28
CA LYS A 287 -13.98 15.80 -0.11
C LYS A 287 -12.97 15.57 1.00
N VAL A 288 -12.25 16.63 1.33
CA VAL A 288 -11.33 16.59 2.48
C VAL A 288 -12.16 16.60 3.77
N HIS A 289 -12.20 15.48 4.45
CA HIS A 289 -12.89 15.31 5.71
C HIS A 289 -11.89 15.43 6.87
N ASN A 290 -12.13 16.37 7.78
CA ASN A 290 -11.36 16.48 9.02
C ASN A 290 -12.20 15.96 10.20
N PRO A 291 -11.94 14.72 10.70
CA PRO A 291 -12.60 14.19 11.89
C PRO A 291 -12.28 15.01 13.15
N LEU A 292 -11.13 15.68 13.20
CA LEU A 292 -10.66 16.50 14.32
C LEU A 292 -11.11 17.97 14.24
N SER A 293 -12.03 18.32 13.33
CA SER A 293 -12.59 19.67 13.33
C SER A 293 -13.32 19.97 14.64
N ALA A 294 -13.33 21.23 15.06
CA ALA A 294 -13.98 21.64 16.33
C ALA A 294 -15.44 21.16 16.46
N GLY A 295 -16.17 21.13 15.32
CA GLY A 295 -17.55 20.62 15.28
C GLY A 295 -17.63 19.12 15.50
N ASN A 296 -16.71 18.35 14.92
CA ASN A 296 -16.64 16.89 15.08
C ASN A 296 -16.15 16.53 16.49
N LEU A 297 -15.15 17.23 17.03
CA LEU A 297 -14.68 17.01 18.41
C LEU A 297 -15.81 17.25 19.41
N ARG A 298 -16.60 18.32 19.27
CA ARG A 298 -17.77 18.55 20.14
C ARG A 298 -18.81 17.44 20.05
N ARG A 299 -19.01 16.85 18.86
CA ARG A 299 -19.91 15.70 18.70
C ARG A 299 -19.32 14.43 19.34
N LEU A 300 -18.03 14.20 19.17
CA LEU A 300 -17.32 13.08 19.76
C LEU A 300 -17.40 13.11 21.29
N GLU A 301 -17.16 14.26 21.91
CA GLU A 301 -17.25 14.42 23.36
C GLU A 301 -18.63 14.02 23.94
N LYS A 302 -19.71 14.31 23.20
CA LYS A 302 -21.08 13.92 23.63
C LYS A 302 -21.32 12.41 23.62
N VAL A 303 -20.66 11.68 22.71
CA VAL A 303 -20.88 10.23 22.54
C VAL A 303 -19.74 9.40 23.14
N ARG A 304 -18.62 10.02 23.51
CA ARG A 304 -17.43 9.35 24.06
C ARG A 304 -17.72 8.41 25.22
N PRO A 305 -18.48 8.79 26.26
CA PRO A 305 -18.72 7.89 27.41
C PRO A 305 -19.40 6.58 26.99
N VAL A 306 -20.32 6.64 26.04
CA VAL A 306 -21.04 5.45 25.55
C VAL A 306 -20.13 4.58 24.69
N LEU A 307 -19.29 5.19 23.82
CA LEU A 307 -18.30 4.48 23.03
C LEU A 307 -17.29 3.75 23.94
N GLN A 308 -16.75 4.43 24.95
CA GLN A 308 -15.81 3.84 25.91
C GLN A 308 -16.43 2.69 26.69
N LYS A 309 -17.67 2.87 27.18
CA LYS A 309 -18.41 1.84 27.92
C LYS A 309 -18.54 0.53 27.15
N HIS A 310 -18.96 0.59 25.90
CA HIS A 310 -19.23 -0.62 25.09
C HIS A 310 -17.97 -1.17 24.41
N ALA A 311 -16.98 -0.34 24.11
CA ALA A 311 -15.67 -0.78 23.66
C ALA A 311 -14.98 -1.65 24.72
N ALA A 312 -14.92 -1.17 25.96
CA ALA A 312 -14.33 -1.92 27.08
C ALA A 312 -15.02 -3.26 27.34
N LYS A 313 -16.34 -3.35 27.18
CA LYS A 313 -17.09 -4.61 27.38
C LYS A 313 -16.79 -5.69 26.33
N GLU A 314 -16.42 -5.29 25.13
CA GLU A 314 -16.21 -6.20 24.02
C GLU A 314 -14.72 -6.26 23.59
N ASP A 315 -13.83 -5.70 24.42
CA ASP A 315 -12.38 -5.69 24.21
C ASP A 315 -11.99 -5.07 22.84
N PHE A 316 -12.47 -3.83 22.62
CA PHE A 316 -12.07 -2.96 21.53
C PHE A 316 -11.46 -1.66 22.02
N ASP A 317 -10.58 -1.07 21.25
CA ASP A 317 -10.21 0.32 21.43
C ASP A 317 -11.41 1.22 21.11
N TRP A 318 -11.74 2.11 22.02
CA TRP A 318 -12.87 3.02 21.83
C TRP A 318 -12.65 4.01 20.67
N LEU A 319 -11.40 4.33 20.34
CA LEU A 319 -11.06 5.16 19.18
C LEU A 319 -11.45 4.47 17.85
N LEU A 320 -11.35 3.14 17.79
CA LEU A 320 -11.86 2.40 16.65
C LEU A 320 -13.37 2.57 16.49
N LEU A 321 -14.13 2.46 17.60
CA LEU A 321 -15.58 2.70 17.55
C LEU A 321 -15.89 4.15 17.21
N ALA A 322 -15.07 5.11 17.65
CA ALA A 322 -15.21 6.53 17.28
C ALA A 322 -14.98 6.76 15.78
N ALA A 323 -13.93 6.16 15.21
CA ALA A 323 -13.64 6.20 13.78
C ALA A 323 -14.80 5.58 12.97
N LEU A 324 -15.33 4.44 13.42
CA LEU A 324 -16.49 3.80 12.81
C LEU A 324 -17.73 4.69 12.88
N ALA A 325 -18.05 5.26 14.03
CA ALA A 325 -19.18 6.19 14.23
C ALA A 325 -19.05 7.44 13.33
N TYR A 326 -17.84 7.95 13.18
CA TYR A 326 -17.57 9.06 12.27
C TYR A 326 -17.81 8.66 10.82
N LYS A 327 -17.34 7.49 10.42
CA LYS A 327 -17.53 6.98 9.04
C LYS A 327 -18.99 6.71 8.72
N GLU A 328 -19.73 6.14 9.66
CA GLU A 328 -21.12 5.70 9.46
C GLU A 328 -22.12 6.87 9.48
N SER A 329 -21.96 7.81 10.39
CA SER A 329 -22.96 8.86 10.61
C SER A 329 -22.37 10.27 10.74
N SER A 330 -21.07 10.48 10.62
CA SER A 330 -20.39 11.71 11.00
C SER A 330 -20.69 12.10 12.45
N LEU A 331 -20.72 11.10 13.36
CA LEU A 331 -21.05 11.22 14.77
C LEU A 331 -22.47 11.76 15.04
N ASN A 332 -23.43 11.42 14.19
CA ASN A 332 -24.84 11.79 14.35
C ASN A 332 -25.66 10.62 14.93
N PRO A 333 -26.14 10.70 16.21
CA PRO A 333 -26.84 9.59 16.84
C PRO A 333 -28.26 9.33 16.31
N VAL A 334 -28.83 10.26 15.51
CA VAL A 334 -30.17 10.14 14.94
C VAL A 334 -30.16 9.93 13.41
N ALA A 335 -28.99 9.59 12.86
CA ALA A 335 -28.86 9.35 11.44
C ALA A 335 -29.71 8.15 10.98
N GLN A 336 -30.27 8.25 9.76
CA GLN A 336 -31.01 7.20 9.10
C GLN A 336 -30.26 6.78 7.83
N GLY A 337 -30.15 5.50 7.59
CA GLY A 337 -29.44 4.93 6.45
C GLY A 337 -30.27 3.94 5.64
N ALA A 338 -29.63 3.32 4.68
CA ALA A 338 -30.27 2.32 3.82
C ALA A 338 -30.60 1.03 4.61
N HIS A 339 -31.59 0.29 4.14
CA HIS A 339 -32.00 -1.02 4.71
C HIS A 339 -32.37 -0.97 6.20
N GLY A 340 -32.86 0.17 6.70
CA GLY A 340 -33.22 0.36 8.09
C GLY A 340 -32.04 0.54 9.04
N ALA A 341 -30.83 0.77 8.51
CA ALA A 341 -29.69 1.15 9.32
C ALA A 341 -29.96 2.47 10.04
N THR A 342 -29.67 2.56 11.32
CA THR A 342 -30.01 3.74 12.14
C THR A 342 -28.96 4.04 13.18
N GLY A 343 -28.96 5.29 13.61
CA GLY A 343 -28.19 5.78 14.74
C GLY A 343 -26.72 6.04 14.46
N LEU A 344 -25.99 6.26 15.55
CA LEU A 344 -24.55 6.63 15.53
C LEU A 344 -23.71 5.64 14.72
N MET A 345 -23.97 4.34 14.89
CA MET A 345 -23.18 3.24 14.34
C MET A 345 -23.81 2.64 13.07
N GLN A 346 -24.94 3.18 12.57
CA GLN A 346 -25.69 2.67 11.42
C GLN A 346 -25.96 1.16 11.50
N VAL A 347 -26.47 0.71 12.65
CA VAL A 347 -26.79 -0.71 12.87
C VAL A 347 -28.12 -1.06 12.21
N THR A 348 -28.12 -2.17 11.48
CA THR A 348 -29.36 -2.72 10.90
C THR A 348 -30.16 -3.51 11.95
N PRO A 349 -31.50 -3.59 11.82
CA PRO A 349 -32.31 -4.42 12.72
C PRO A 349 -31.89 -5.89 12.76
N GLY A 350 -31.42 -6.42 11.63
CA GLY A 350 -30.91 -7.80 11.55
C GLY A 350 -29.64 -8.02 12.34
N ALA A 351 -28.68 -7.10 12.25
CA ALA A 351 -27.45 -7.15 13.03
C ALA A 351 -27.73 -7.07 14.54
N ALA A 352 -28.60 -6.14 14.96
CA ALA A 352 -29.00 -5.98 16.36
C ALA A 352 -29.68 -7.23 16.93
N ARG A 353 -30.67 -7.79 16.22
CA ARG A 353 -31.32 -9.04 16.63
C ARG A 353 -30.32 -10.19 16.76
N SER A 354 -29.32 -10.26 15.87
CA SER A 354 -28.31 -11.33 15.89
C SER A 354 -27.43 -11.33 17.16
N VAL A 355 -27.45 -10.25 17.93
CA VAL A 355 -26.70 -10.07 19.18
C VAL A 355 -27.60 -9.77 20.39
N GLY A 356 -28.91 -9.95 20.23
CA GLY A 356 -29.89 -9.82 21.30
C GLY A 356 -30.10 -8.40 21.81
N VAL A 357 -29.97 -7.39 20.94
CA VAL A 357 -30.18 -5.98 21.32
C VAL A 357 -31.40 -5.44 20.57
N GLY A 358 -32.36 -4.88 21.31
CA GLY A 358 -33.53 -4.16 20.80
C GLY A 358 -33.36 -2.66 20.84
N ASN A 359 -34.36 -1.94 20.32
CA ASN A 359 -34.47 -0.47 20.38
C ASN A 359 -33.19 0.29 20.03
N ILE A 360 -32.63 -0.01 18.85
CA ILE A 360 -31.38 0.58 18.34
C ILE A 360 -31.49 2.07 17.99
N GLN A 361 -32.63 2.69 18.15
CA GLN A 361 -32.77 4.14 18.04
C GLN A 361 -32.22 4.86 19.29
N GLN A 362 -32.14 4.19 20.43
CA GLN A 362 -31.47 4.71 21.61
C GLN A 362 -29.95 4.59 21.46
N LEU A 363 -29.23 5.66 21.78
CA LEU A 363 -27.78 5.77 21.61
C LEU A 363 -27.03 4.61 22.29
N ASP A 364 -27.35 4.31 23.56
CA ASP A 364 -26.67 3.25 24.31
C ASP A 364 -26.86 1.87 23.64
N ASN A 365 -28.08 1.53 23.27
CA ASN A 365 -28.40 0.28 22.59
C ASN A 365 -27.76 0.22 21.19
N ASN A 366 -27.70 1.34 20.48
CA ASN A 366 -27.08 1.43 19.14
C ASN A 366 -25.59 1.08 19.20
N VAL A 367 -24.84 1.69 20.12
CA VAL A 367 -23.41 1.42 20.32
C VAL A 367 -23.21 0.01 20.88
N GLN A 368 -24.05 -0.45 21.81
CA GLN A 368 -24.01 -1.82 22.32
C GLN A 368 -24.17 -2.86 21.20
N ALA A 369 -25.16 -2.68 20.34
CA ALA A 369 -25.41 -3.60 19.24
C ALA A 369 -24.23 -3.66 18.26
N ALA A 370 -23.64 -2.51 17.92
CA ALA A 370 -22.46 -2.42 17.07
C ALA A 370 -21.25 -3.13 17.67
N ALA A 371 -20.91 -2.82 18.92
CA ALA A 371 -19.76 -3.43 19.60
C ALA A 371 -19.92 -4.96 19.72
N LYS A 372 -21.08 -5.45 20.13
CA LYS A 372 -21.40 -6.89 20.18
C LYS A 372 -21.33 -7.53 18.79
N TYR A 373 -21.79 -6.85 17.75
CA TYR A 373 -21.77 -7.38 16.39
C TYR A 373 -20.35 -7.47 15.85
N LEU A 374 -19.51 -6.47 16.07
CA LEU A 374 -18.06 -6.52 15.77
C LEU A 374 -17.40 -7.69 16.51
N ALA A 375 -17.67 -7.87 17.81
CA ALA A 375 -17.13 -8.97 18.60
C ALA A 375 -17.62 -10.35 18.09
N LYS A 376 -18.88 -10.45 17.69
CA LYS A 376 -19.41 -11.66 17.05
C LYS A 376 -18.70 -11.98 15.74
N ILE A 377 -18.47 -10.97 14.89
CA ILE A 377 -17.71 -11.11 13.64
C ILE A 377 -16.28 -11.59 13.96
N ARG A 378 -15.60 -10.96 14.93
CA ARG A 378 -14.24 -11.34 15.36
C ARG A 378 -14.19 -12.81 15.75
N ARG A 379 -15.04 -13.23 16.67
CA ARG A 379 -15.05 -14.61 17.20
C ARG A 379 -15.40 -15.67 16.16
N ASN A 380 -16.41 -15.40 15.33
CA ASN A 380 -16.95 -16.43 14.45
C ASN A 380 -16.19 -16.56 13.12
N PHE A 381 -15.51 -15.50 12.66
CA PHE A 381 -14.95 -15.46 11.30
C PHE A 381 -13.46 -15.16 11.25
N PHE A 382 -12.91 -14.49 12.27
CA PHE A 382 -11.54 -14.00 12.24
C PHE A 382 -10.74 -14.32 13.52
N ALA A 383 -11.10 -15.39 14.22
CA ALA A 383 -10.42 -15.84 15.45
C ALA A 383 -9.04 -16.47 15.19
N ASN A 384 -8.68 -16.80 13.94
CA ASN A 384 -7.42 -17.45 13.59
C ASN A 384 -6.22 -16.62 14.08
N PRO A 385 -5.33 -17.17 14.95
CA PRO A 385 -4.18 -16.45 15.49
C PRO A 385 -3.14 -16.06 14.43
N GLN A 386 -3.13 -16.69 13.26
CA GLN A 386 -2.26 -16.31 12.14
C GLN A 386 -2.67 -15.00 11.46
N ILE A 387 -3.84 -14.44 11.79
CA ILE A 387 -4.25 -13.13 11.32
C ILE A 387 -3.69 -12.09 12.29
N ALA A 388 -2.73 -11.28 11.83
CA ALA A 388 -2.21 -10.17 12.62
C ALA A 388 -3.34 -9.21 13.03
N GLU A 389 -3.26 -8.59 14.21
CA GLU A 389 -4.37 -7.80 14.77
C GLU A 389 -4.81 -6.65 13.84
N ARG A 390 -3.86 -5.94 13.25
CA ARG A 390 -4.15 -4.90 12.25
C ARG A 390 -4.97 -5.43 11.05
N GLU A 391 -4.61 -6.59 10.52
CA GLU A 391 -5.31 -7.23 9.41
C GLU A 391 -6.69 -7.74 9.86
N ARG A 392 -6.76 -8.27 11.10
CA ARG A 392 -8.02 -8.73 11.71
C ARG A 392 -9.02 -7.59 11.82
N MET A 393 -8.58 -6.42 12.28
CA MET A 393 -9.44 -5.25 12.36
C MET A 393 -9.94 -4.82 10.98
N ALA A 394 -9.08 -4.81 9.98
CA ALA A 394 -9.48 -4.51 8.60
C ALA A 394 -10.55 -5.49 8.08
N PHE A 395 -10.40 -6.80 8.34
CA PHE A 395 -11.41 -7.81 8.00
C PHE A 395 -12.73 -7.62 8.74
N ILE A 396 -12.67 -7.30 10.03
CA ILE A 396 -13.88 -7.05 10.86
C ILE A 396 -14.64 -5.84 10.31
N LEU A 397 -13.95 -4.74 9.99
CA LEU A 397 -14.54 -3.53 9.41
C LEU A 397 -15.12 -3.79 8.02
N ALA A 398 -14.41 -4.52 7.16
CA ALA A 398 -14.94 -4.95 5.87
C ALA A 398 -16.19 -5.80 6.04
N ALA A 399 -16.19 -6.73 6.99
CA ALA A 399 -17.33 -7.59 7.28
C ALA A 399 -18.51 -6.84 7.89
N TYR A 400 -18.27 -5.81 8.68
CA TYR A 400 -19.31 -4.94 9.18
C TYR A 400 -20.08 -4.26 8.04
N ASN A 401 -19.38 -3.77 7.05
CA ASN A 401 -19.92 -3.07 5.88
C ASN A 401 -20.57 -4.02 4.86
N LEU A 402 -19.92 -5.15 4.54
CA LEU A 402 -20.31 -6.04 3.43
C LEU A 402 -21.08 -7.30 3.86
N GLY A 403 -21.00 -7.60 5.14
CA GLY A 403 -21.39 -8.89 5.67
C GLY A 403 -20.23 -9.90 5.67
N PRO A 404 -20.09 -10.70 6.76
CA PRO A 404 -18.94 -11.57 6.99
C PRO A 404 -18.78 -12.66 5.93
N GLN A 405 -19.88 -13.21 5.41
CA GLN A 405 -19.82 -14.28 4.40
C GLN A 405 -19.18 -13.82 3.09
N ARG A 406 -19.46 -12.58 2.66
CA ARG A 406 -18.82 -12.02 1.46
C ARG A 406 -17.32 -11.87 1.64
N VAL A 407 -16.88 -11.45 2.82
CA VAL A 407 -15.45 -11.34 3.13
C VAL A 407 -14.77 -12.71 3.15
N GLN A 408 -15.42 -13.74 3.70
CA GLN A 408 -14.90 -15.11 3.65
C GLN A 408 -14.77 -15.64 2.21
N ASN A 409 -15.76 -15.35 1.36
CA ASN A 409 -15.69 -15.73 -0.05
C ASN A 409 -14.53 -15.03 -0.79
N MET A 410 -14.24 -13.76 -0.45
CA MET A 410 -13.08 -13.04 -0.99
C MET A 410 -11.77 -13.64 -0.49
N ARG A 411 -11.68 -14.05 0.78
CA ARG A 411 -10.52 -14.75 1.33
C ARG A 411 -10.29 -16.10 0.65
N ALA A 412 -11.35 -16.86 0.37
CA ALA A 412 -11.26 -18.12 -0.38
C ALA A 412 -10.74 -17.90 -1.80
N GLU A 413 -11.23 -16.85 -2.48
CA GLU A 413 -10.75 -16.45 -3.81
C GLU A 413 -9.28 -16.03 -3.77
N ALA A 414 -8.87 -15.25 -2.76
CA ALA A 414 -7.48 -14.85 -2.57
C ALA A 414 -6.55 -16.07 -2.49
N ARG A 415 -6.92 -17.11 -1.71
CA ARG A 415 -6.15 -18.38 -1.64
C ARG A 415 -6.04 -19.05 -3.01
N ARG A 416 -7.13 -19.13 -3.77
CA ARG A 416 -7.11 -19.74 -5.12
C ARG A 416 -6.17 -19.02 -6.08
N ARG A 417 -5.98 -17.71 -5.87
CA ARG A 417 -5.07 -16.87 -6.68
C ARG A 417 -3.65 -16.78 -6.12
N GLY A 418 -3.30 -17.56 -5.10
CA GLY A 418 -1.97 -17.51 -4.45
C GLY A 418 -1.73 -16.27 -3.60
N LEU A 419 -2.79 -15.49 -3.26
CA LEU A 419 -2.70 -14.34 -2.38
C LEU A 419 -2.81 -14.77 -0.91
N ASN A 420 -2.22 -13.99 -0.01
CA ASN A 420 -2.33 -14.24 1.42
C ASN A 420 -3.74 -13.90 1.93
N ALA A 421 -4.56 -14.92 2.18
CA ALA A 421 -5.93 -14.78 2.67
C ALA A 421 -6.03 -14.27 4.12
N ASN A 422 -4.92 -14.20 4.85
CA ASN A 422 -4.86 -13.68 6.22
C ASN A 422 -4.40 -12.20 6.26
N ARG A 423 -4.22 -11.57 5.10
CA ARG A 423 -3.91 -10.16 4.96
C ARG A 423 -5.00 -9.46 4.15
N TRP A 424 -5.59 -8.41 4.72
CA TRP A 424 -6.53 -7.55 4.01
C TRP A 424 -5.79 -6.62 3.06
N PHE A 425 -4.89 -5.79 3.63
CA PHE A 425 -4.19 -4.77 2.87
C PHE A 425 -3.29 -5.39 1.79
N PHE A 426 -3.43 -4.91 0.55
CA PHE A 426 -2.69 -5.32 -0.64
C PHE A 426 -2.92 -6.79 -1.09
N GLN A 427 -3.77 -7.55 -0.40
CA GLN A 427 -4.06 -8.95 -0.69
C GLN A 427 -5.56 -9.16 -0.94
N VAL A 428 -6.37 -9.36 0.09
CA VAL A 428 -7.82 -9.63 -0.07
C VAL A 428 -8.55 -8.38 -0.58
N GLU A 429 -8.12 -7.18 -0.25
CA GLU A 429 -8.69 -5.94 -0.77
C GLU A 429 -8.63 -5.83 -2.30
N ARG A 430 -7.64 -6.48 -2.97
CA ARG A 430 -7.57 -6.55 -4.44
C ARG A 430 -8.78 -7.27 -5.01
N ILE A 431 -9.20 -8.36 -4.38
CA ILE A 431 -10.42 -9.09 -4.75
C ILE A 431 -11.66 -8.24 -4.50
N ALA A 432 -11.68 -7.51 -3.37
CA ALA A 432 -12.77 -6.59 -3.06
C ALA A 432 -12.87 -5.44 -4.08
N ALA A 433 -11.74 -4.82 -4.44
CA ALA A 433 -11.68 -3.75 -5.44
C ALA A 433 -12.17 -4.23 -6.81
N GLU A 434 -11.76 -5.42 -7.24
CA GLU A 434 -12.14 -6.01 -8.51
C GLU A 434 -13.63 -6.35 -8.59
N LYS A 435 -14.15 -7.04 -7.55
CA LYS A 435 -15.53 -7.54 -7.57
C LYS A 435 -16.59 -6.50 -7.20
N LEU A 436 -16.27 -5.60 -6.29
CA LEU A 436 -17.24 -4.66 -5.68
C LEU A 436 -16.89 -3.20 -5.96
N GLY A 437 -15.74 -2.92 -6.52
CA GLY A 437 -15.23 -1.59 -6.74
C GLY A 437 -14.62 -0.95 -5.49
N LEU A 438 -14.19 0.31 -5.64
CA LEU A 438 -13.42 1.01 -4.60
C LEU A 438 -14.19 1.35 -3.32
N GLN A 439 -15.51 1.33 -3.32
CA GLN A 439 -16.28 1.76 -2.14
C GLN A 439 -15.88 0.99 -0.89
N THR A 440 -15.71 -0.33 -1.00
CA THR A 440 -15.33 -1.19 0.11
C THR A 440 -13.89 -0.96 0.55
N VAL A 441 -12.96 -0.87 -0.41
CA VAL A 441 -11.55 -0.60 -0.12
C VAL A 441 -11.41 0.78 0.53
N THR A 442 -12.06 1.79 -0.04
CA THR A 442 -12.09 3.15 0.52
C THR A 442 -12.75 3.20 1.90
N TYR A 443 -13.73 2.32 2.16
CA TYR A 443 -14.36 2.24 3.48
C TYR A 443 -13.35 1.82 4.54
N VAL A 444 -12.65 0.71 4.33
CA VAL A 444 -11.66 0.19 5.30
C VAL A 444 -10.46 1.15 5.41
N SER A 445 -9.91 1.63 4.30
CA SER A 445 -8.78 2.57 4.34
C SER A 445 -9.14 3.92 4.95
N SER A 446 -10.37 4.44 4.75
CA SER A 446 -10.84 5.65 5.44
C SER A 446 -10.96 5.45 6.93
N LEU A 447 -11.48 4.29 7.37
CA LEU A 447 -11.57 3.97 8.80
C LEU A 447 -10.19 3.86 9.43
N ASN A 448 -9.26 3.18 8.77
CA ASN A 448 -7.88 3.12 9.23
C ASN A 448 -7.26 4.53 9.34
N LYS A 449 -7.49 5.38 8.34
CA LYS A 449 -7.07 6.79 8.35
C LYS A 449 -7.67 7.61 9.50
N TYR A 450 -8.94 7.37 9.86
CA TYR A 450 -9.60 8.07 10.97
C TYR A 450 -9.19 7.54 12.33
N TYR A 451 -8.76 6.29 12.39
CA TYR A 451 -8.28 5.66 13.61
C TYR A 451 -6.85 6.09 13.98
N GLN A 452 -5.96 6.31 12.97
CA GLN A 452 -4.61 6.85 13.17
C GLN A 452 -4.63 8.30 13.69
#